data_b02d1bdfaa9b7569279931cfa8c1f368
#
_entry.id   b02d1bdfaa9b7569279931cfa8c1f368
#
_cell.length_a   1.000
_cell.length_b   1.000
_cell.length_c   1.000
_cell.angle_alpha   90.00
_cell.angle_beta   90.00
_cell.angle_gamma   90.00
#
_symmetry.space_group_name_H-M   'P 1'
#
loop_
_entity.id
_entity.type
_entity.pdbx_description
1 polymer ?
#
loop_
_entity_poly.entity_id
_entity_poly.type
_entity_poly.pdbx_seq_one_letter_code
_entity_poly.pdbx_strand_id
1 'polypeptide(L)'
;PSINYDFVDNRLYTKARRLRPSIGLGLDLFSFTPTGKYLGKEYPLQPLGTGGQLIDSGKKVYSTMSFGYFLNVKLKYQLNRFNSVGIHFSYHKSLSDYLDDVGPDTYPDVAKLLAKSPTNGDAAVYFSNPTSRAISPGQVRASPTNPSDKYINFGVFYSRRLFK
;
A
#
# COMPACT_ATOMS: atom_id res chain seq x y z
N PRO A 1 -9.63 12.26 -4.38
CA PRO A 1 -9.67 13.36 -5.34
C PRO A 1 -8.31 13.57 -5.98
N SER A 2 -8.27 14.01 -7.25
CA SER A 2 -7.02 14.28 -7.95
C SER A 2 -7.16 15.52 -8.84
N ILE A 3 -6.04 16.22 -9.02
CA ILE A 3 -5.88 17.31 -9.99
C ILE A 3 -4.91 16.81 -11.05
N ASN A 4 -5.32 16.91 -12.33
CA ASN A 4 -4.50 16.49 -13.45
C ASN A 4 -4.28 17.68 -14.39
N TYR A 5 -3.05 17.82 -14.87
CA TYR A 5 -2.68 18.78 -15.90
C TYR A 5 -2.40 18.02 -17.21
N ASP A 6 -3.17 18.33 -18.23
CA ASP A 6 -2.99 17.77 -19.56
C ASP A 6 -2.15 18.74 -20.40
N PHE A 7 -0.99 18.28 -20.91
CA PHE A 7 -0.09 19.11 -21.74
C PHE A 7 -0.65 19.40 -23.13
N VAL A 8 -1.68 18.65 -23.53
CA VAL A 8 -2.39 18.87 -24.80
C VAL A 8 -3.88 18.94 -24.52
N ASP A 9 -4.55 19.99 -25.02
CA ASP A 9 -5.99 20.18 -24.85
C ASP A 9 -6.77 18.94 -25.33
N ASN A 10 -7.50 18.34 -24.40
CA ASN A 10 -8.31 17.15 -24.65
C ASN A 10 -9.57 17.43 -25.50
N ARG A 11 -9.93 18.70 -25.71
CA ARG A 11 -11.11 19.12 -26.49
C ARG A 11 -10.87 19.05 -27.99
N LEU A 12 -9.61 19.21 -28.40
CA LEU A 12 -9.25 19.26 -29.81
C LEU A 12 -8.68 17.92 -30.28
N TYR A 13 -9.46 17.17 -31.06
CA TYR A 13 -8.94 16.06 -31.83
C TYR A 13 -8.28 16.55 -33.10
N THR A 14 -6.94 16.45 -33.17
CA THR A 14 -6.20 16.68 -34.41
C THR A 14 -5.35 15.42 -34.68
N LYS A 15 -5.30 15.02 -35.96
CA LYS A 15 -4.48 13.85 -36.36
C LYS A 15 -3.00 14.04 -36.01
N ALA A 16 -2.52 15.27 -35.95
CA ALA A 16 -1.13 15.60 -35.62
C ALA A 16 -0.77 15.47 -34.11
N ARG A 17 -1.78 15.51 -33.23
CA ARG A 17 -1.54 15.48 -31.76
C ARG A 17 -2.31 14.34 -31.09
N ARG A 18 -1.98 13.11 -31.51
CA ARG A 18 -2.61 11.91 -30.95
C ARG A 18 -2.06 11.53 -29.59
N LEU A 19 -0.81 11.85 -29.32
CA LEU A 19 -0.15 11.53 -28.06
C LEU A 19 -0.41 12.67 -27.06
N ARG A 20 -0.89 12.31 -25.88
CA ARG A 20 -1.36 13.26 -24.85
C ARG A 20 -0.77 12.87 -23.49
N PRO A 21 0.36 13.44 -23.13
CA PRO A 21 0.91 13.30 -21.79
C PRO A 21 0.10 14.11 -20.79
N SER A 22 0.00 13.60 -19.57
CA SER A 22 -0.54 14.34 -18.43
C SER A 22 0.18 13.96 -17.14
N ILE A 23 0.19 14.87 -16.19
CA ILE A 23 0.70 14.68 -14.85
C ILE A 23 -0.40 15.03 -13.85
N GLY A 24 -0.45 14.35 -12.73
CA GLY A 24 -1.45 14.63 -11.71
C GLY A 24 -0.99 14.32 -10.31
N LEU A 25 -1.61 15.00 -9.36
CA LEU A 25 -1.48 14.81 -7.94
C LEU A 25 -2.85 14.47 -7.36
N GLY A 26 -2.88 13.62 -6.34
CA GLY A 26 -4.13 13.29 -5.68
C GLY A 26 -3.95 12.75 -4.28
N LEU A 27 -5.09 12.57 -3.63
CA LEU A 27 -5.20 11.96 -2.31
C LEU A 27 -5.91 10.62 -2.44
N ASP A 28 -5.42 9.64 -1.71
CA ASP A 28 -5.99 8.31 -1.59
C ASP A 28 -6.63 8.14 -0.21
N LEU A 29 -7.80 7.49 -0.18
CA LEU A 29 -8.34 6.82 0.99
C LEU A 29 -8.49 5.36 0.59
N PHE A 30 -7.88 4.47 1.32
CA PHE A 30 -7.88 3.04 1.00
C PHE A 30 -7.92 2.17 2.25
N SER A 31 -8.39 0.94 2.07
CA SER A 31 -8.32 -0.12 3.08
C SER A 31 -7.33 -1.18 2.61
N PHE A 32 -6.67 -1.81 3.55
CA PHE A 32 -5.70 -2.87 3.30
C PHE A 32 -5.82 -3.96 4.36
N THR A 33 -5.41 -5.16 4.01
CA THR A 33 -5.34 -6.29 4.95
C THR A 33 -4.04 -7.03 4.68
N PRO A 34 -2.99 -6.77 5.47
CA PRO A 34 -1.75 -7.51 5.32
C PRO A 34 -1.99 -8.98 5.62
N THR A 35 -1.56 -9.84 4.71
CA THR A 35 -1.67 -11.30 4.86
C THR A 35 -0.30 -11.94 4.68
N GLY A 36 -0.12 -13.10 5.32
CA GLY A 36 1.10 -13.89 5.17
C GLY A 36 0.79 -15.39 5.13
N LYS A 37 1.66 -16.18 4.51
CA LYS A 37 1.53 -17.63 4.45
C LYS A 37 2.50 -18.31 5.43
N TYR A 38 1.96 -19.16 6.28
CA TYR A 38 2.73 -20.00 7.21
C TYR A 38 2.23 -21.44 7.14
N LEU A 39 3.12 -22.38 6.88
CA LEU A 39 2.81 -23.81 6.71
C LEU A 39 1.66 -24.07 5.70
N GLY A 40 1.64 -23.34 4.59
CA GLY A 40 0.65 -23.48 3.52
C GLY A 40 -0.70 -22.80 3.79
N LYS A 41 -0.95 -22.28 4.99
CA LYS A 41 -2.16 -21.56 5.37
C LYS A 41 -1.92 -20.05 5.35
N GLU A 42 -2.92 -19.30 4.86
CA GLU A 42 -2.91 -17.84 4.86
C GLU A 42 -3.53 -17.28 6.14
N TYR A 43 -2.88 -16.25 6.68
CA TYR A 43 -3.29 -15.58 7.91
C TYR A 43 -3.36 -14.07 7.69
N PRO A 44 -4.43 -13.40 8.13
CA PRO A 44 -4.44 -11.94 8.28
C PRO A 44 -3.52 -11.56 9.45
N LEU A 45 -2.57 -10.64 9.21
CA LEU A 45 -1.49 -10.37 10.17
C LEU A 45 -1.93 -9.46 11.33
N GLN A 46 -2.79 -8.47 11.08
CA GLN A 46 -3.27 -7.55 12.11
C GLN A 46 -3.87 -8.26 13.34
N PRO A 47 -4.76 -9.27 13.18
CA PRO A 47 -5.33 -9.98 14.33
C PRO A 47 -4.32 -10.84 15.09
N LEU A 48 -3.17 -11.17 14.50
CA LEU A 48 -2.11 -11.91 15.17
C LEU A 48 -1.32 -11.05 16.16
N GLY A 49 -1.36 -9.72 16.00
CA GLY A 49 -0.65 -8.78 16.87
C GLY A 49 0.86 -8.96 16.86
N THR A 50 1.42 -9.18 15.68
CA THR A 50 2.84 -9.50 15.42
C THR A 50 3.83 -8.48 15.96
N GLY A 51 3.42 -7.20 16.13
CA GLY A 51 4.17 -6.12 16.79
C GLY A 51 3.96 -6.02 18.30
N GLY A 52 3.25 -6.98 18.89
CA GLY A 52 2.95 -6.98 20.33
C GLY A 52 1.73 -6.15 20.73
N GLN A 53 0.91 -5.69 19.77
CA GLN A 53 -0.25 -4.84 20.03
C GLN A 53 -1.33 -5.52 20.90
N LEU A 54 -1.35 -6.86 20.95
CA LEU A 54 -2.31 -7.62 21.74
C LEU A 54 -1.81 -7.98 23.15
N ILE A 55 -0.52 -7.83 23.42
CA ILE A 55 0.11 -8.26 24.68
C ILE A 55 0.65 -7.10 25.51
N ASP A 56 0.86 -5.95 24.89
CA ASP A 56 1.37 -4.74 25.52
C ASP A 56 0.24 -3.69 25.57
N SER A 57 -0.21 -3.35 26.79
CA SER A 57 -1.29 -2.40 27.00
C SER A 57 -0.98 -0.97 26.50
N GLY A 58 0.31 -0.66 26.32
CA GLY A 58 0.76 0.63 25.76
C GLY A 58 0.65 0.72 24.24
N LYS A 59 0.48 -0.40 23.55
CA LYS A 59 0.41 -0.45 22.08
C LYS A 59 -1.04 -0.53 21.61
N LYS A 60 -1.32 0.21 20.53
CA LYS A 60 -2.64 0.16 19.88
C LYS A 60 -2.58 -0.71 18.64
N VAL A 61 -3.67 -1.43 18.38
CA VAL A 61 -3.87 -2.10 17.11
C VAL A 61 -3.98 -1.02 16.01
N TYR A 62 -3.20 -1.16 14.96
CA TYR A 62 -3.21 -0.19 13.86
C TYR A 62 -4.50 -0.25 13.05
N SER A 63 -4.83 0.85 12.38
CA SER A 63 -5.98 0.93 11.48
C SER A 63 -5.68 0.24 10.15
N THR A 64 -6.63 -0.52 9.63
CA THR A 64 -6.60 -1.08 8.26
C THR A 64 -7.15 -0.11 7.21
N MET A 65 -7.50 1.11 7.61
CA MET A 65 -7.81 2.22 6.72
C MET A 65 -6.73 3.27 6.83
N SER A 66 -6.27 3.79 5.72
CA SER A 66 -5.24 4.82 5.67
C SER A 66 -5.51 5.85 4.57
N PHE A 67 -4.92 7.01 4.77
CA PHE A 67 -4.79 8.03 3.76
C PHE A 67 -3.42 7.96 3.10
N GLY A 68 -3.34 8.49 1.91
CA GLY A 68 -2.10 8.64 1.17
C GLY A 68 -2.18 9.79 0.18
N TYR A 69 -1.09 10.04 -0.48
CA TYR A 69 -1.04 10.92 -1.63
C TYR A 69 -0.27 10.25 -2.76
N PHE A 70 -0.59 10.63 -3.97
CA PHE A 70 0.06 10.05 -5.14
C PHE A 70 0.43 11.10 -6.17
N LEU A 71 1.50 10.81 -6.90
CA LEU A 71 1.88 11.46 -8.14
C LEU A 71 1.60 10.48 -9.28
N ASN A 72 0.91 10.89 -10.33
CA ASN A 72 0.72 10.07 -11.50
C ASN A 72 1.22 10.74 -12.78
N VAL A 73 1.70 9.92 -13.71
CA VAL A 73 2.03 10.31 -15.07
C VAL A 73 1.25 9.39 -16.01
N LYS A 74 0.57 9.97 -16.98
CA LYS A 74 -0.20 9.23 -17.97
C LYS A 74 0.23 9.62 -19.38
N LEU A 75 0.27 8.64 -20.25
CA LEU A 75 0.49 8.82 -21.66
C LEU A 75 -0.67 8.20 -22.42
N LYS A 76 -1.54 9.04 -22.96
CA LYS A 76 -2.74 8.63 -23.68
C LYS A 76 -2.53 8.80 -25.18
N TYR A 77 -2.83 7.77 -25.95
CA TYR A 77 -2.85 7.79 -27.41
C TYR A 77 -4.30 7.80 -27.92
N GLN A 78 -4.66 8.84 -28.66
CA GLN A 78 -5.99 9.02 -29.22
C GLN A 78 -6.12 8.20 -30.50
N LEU A 79 -6.94 7.15 -30.48
CA LEU A 79 -7.23 6.31 -31.65
C LEU A 79 -8.15 7.04 -32.65
N ASN A 80 -9.21 7.66 -32.13
CA ASN A 80 -10.16 8.47 -32.88
C ASN A 80 -10.82 9.50 -31.94
N ARG A 81 -11.82 10.26 -32.41
CA ARG A 81 -12.48 11.32 -31.61
C ARG A 81 -13.15 10.81 -30.33
N PHE A 82 -13.42 9.50 -30.24
CA PHE A 82 -14.15 8.93 -29.10
C PHE A 82 -13.27 8.00 -28.25
N ASN A 83 -12.29 7.33 -28.85
CA ASN A 83 -11.56 6.23 -28.21
C ASN A 83 -10.09 6.58 -28.03
N SER A 84 -9.55 6.20 -26.91
CA SER A 84 -8.11 6.29 -26.62
C SER A 84 -7.65 5.11 -25.78
N VAL A 85 -6.38 4.79 -25.91
CA VAL A 85 -5.64 3.83 -25.07
C VAL A 85 -4.49 4.55 -24.41
N GLY A 86 -3.97 4.03 -23.35
CA GLY A 86 -2.81 4.64 -22.71
C GLY A 86 -2.21 3.79 -21.63
N ILE A 87 -1.12 4.30 -21.12
CA ILE A 87 -0.41 3.77 -19.95
C ILE A 87 -0.42 4.81 -18.85
N HIS A 88 -0.40 4.34 -17.63
CA HIS A 88 -0.18 5.20 -16.47
C HIS A 88 0.87 4.59 -15.55
N PHE A 89 1.58 5.47 -14.89
CA PHE A 89 2.49 5.18 -13.80
C PHE A 89 2.10 6.08 -12.64
N SER A 90 2.00 5.51 -11.44
CA SER A 90 1.76 6.31 -10.25
C SER A 90 2.62 5.85 -9.09
N TYR A 91 3.14 6.83 -8.36
CA TYR A 91 3.86 6.66 -7.12
C TYR A 91 2.97 7.10 -5.97
N HIS A 92 2.75 6.21 -5.02
CA HIS A 92 1.90 6.43 -3.86
C HIS A 92 2.75 6.42 -2.59
N LYS A 93 2.43 7.33 -1.67
CA LYS A 93 2.95 7.32 -0.32
C LYS A 93 1.80 7.25 0.67
N SER A 94 1.79 6.20 1.47
CA SER A 94 0.84 6.01 2.57
C SER A 94 1.21 6.91 3.75
N LEU A 95 0.22 7.29 4.55
CA LEU A 95 0.44 7.86 5.88
C LEU A 95 0.51 6.78 6.97
N SER A 96 0.28 5.50 6.60
CA SER A 96 0.46 4.33 7.46
C SER A 96 1.79 3.66 7.13
N ASP A 97 2.42 3.11 8.16
CA ASP A 97 3.64 2.29 8.12
C ASP A 97 3.33 0.82 8.38
N TYR A 98 2.08 0.39 8.10
CA TYR A 98 1.59 -0.95 8.42
C TYR A 98 1.02 -1.69 7.22
N LEU A 99 1.33 -1.27 5.99
CA LEU A 99 0.83 -1.96 4.80
C LEU A 99 1.35 -3.40 4.71
N ASP A 100 2.53 -3.64 5.24
CA ASP A 100 3.19 -4.95 5.33
C ASP A 100 3.19 -5.52 6.77
N ASP A 101 2.40 -4.96 7.69
CA ASP A 101 2.34 -5.31 9.11
C ASP A 101 3.60 -4.94 9.91
N VAL A 102 4.56 -4.22 9.31
CA VAL A 102 5.79 -3.79 9.98
C VAL A 102 5.77 -2.28 10.18
N GLY A 103 5.45 -1.85 11.41
CA GLY A 103 5.43 -0.45 11.80
C GLY A 103 6.53 -0.11 12.82
N PRO A 104 6.47 1.09 13.43
CA PRO A 104 7.45 1.57 14.41
C PRO A 104 7.39 0.83 15.75
N ASP A 105 6.75 -0.32 15.77
CA ASP A 105 6.64 -1.18 16.94
C ASP A 105 7.98 -1.84 17.30
N THR A 106 8.02 -2.39 18.50
CA THR A 106 9.14 -3.20 18.98
C THR A 106 8.81 -4.69 18.87
N TYR A 107 9.84 -5.52 18.74
CA TYR A 107 9.68 -6.97 18.78
C TYR A 107 9.02 -7.41 20.09
N PRO A 108 7.97 -8.24 20.03
CA PRO A 108 7.26 -8.71 21.21
C PRO A 108 8.02 -9.77 21.97
N ASP A 109 7.62 -9.98 23.22
CA ASP A 109 8.01 -11.15 24.00
C ASP A 109 7.29 -12.40 23.44
N VAL A 110 8.07 -13.36 22.98
CA VAL A 110 7.59 -14.59 22.31
C VAL A 110 6.69 -15.42 23.24
N ALA A 111 7.06 -15.55 24.53
CA ALA A 111 6.29 -16.34 25.48
C ALA A 111 4.90 -15.71 25.72
N LYS A 112 4.84 -14.38 25.82
CA LYS A 112 3.56 -13.66 25.97
C LYS A 112 2.72 -13.76 24.70
N LEU A 113 3.33 -13.71 23.51
CA LEU A 113 2.63 -13.82 22.23
C LEU A 113 2.00 -15.20 22.07
N LEU A 114 2.73 -16.26 22.39
CA LEU A 114 2.23 -17.65 22.40
C LEU A 114 1.06 -17.82 23.38
N ALA A 115 1.20 -17.32 24.60
CA ALA A 115 0.17 -17.42 25.63
C ALA A 115 -1.12 -16.69 25.24
N LYS A 116 -1.02 -15.58 24.52
CA LYS A 116 -2.18 -14.77 24.12
C LYS A 116 -2.99 -15.41 22.99
N SER A 117 -2.37 -16.17 22.11
CA SER A 117 -3.02 -16.79 20.97
C SER A 117 -2.76 -18.30 20.90
N PRO A 118 -3.45 -19.12 21.73
CA PRO A 118 -3.17 -20.56 21.81
C PRO A 118 -3.32 -21.30 20.47
N THR A 119 -4.21 -20.83 19.60
CA THR A 119 -4.50 -21.48 18.31
C THR A 119 -3.57 -21.05 17.19
N ASN A 120 -3.12 -19.79 17.18
CA ASN A 120 -2.33 -19.20 16.11
C ASN A 120 -1.00 -18.62 16.61
N GLY A 121 -0.57 -18.98 17.81
CA GLY A 121 0.63 -18.45 18.45
C GLY A 121 1.90 -18.70 17.63
N ASP A 122 2.04 -19.89 17.07
CA ASP A 122 3.19 -20.24 16.23
C ASP A 122 3.26 -19.36 14.97
N ALA A 123 2.12 -19.10 14.32
CA ALA A 123 2.04 -18.19 13.19
C ALA A 123 2.36 -16.74 13.61
N ALA A 124 1.83 -16.30 14.76
CA ALA A 124 2.11 -14.97 15.30
C ALA A 124 3.61 -14.78 15.60
N VAL A 125 4.24 -15.76 16.20
CA VAL A 125 5.70 -15.76 16.45
C VAL A 125 6.50 -15.75 15.16
N TYR A 126 6.14 -16.60 14.19
CA TYR A 126 6.79 -16.61 12.88
C TYR A 126 6.73 -15.24 12.19
N PHE A 127 5.56 -14.64 12.11
CA PHE A 127 5.39 -13.35 11.45
C PHE A 127 5.94 -12.17 12.28
N SER A 128 6.11 -12.32 13.59
CA SER A 128 6.78 -11.29 14.38
C SER A 128 8.25 -11.14 14.01
N ASN A 129 8.91 -12.24 13.62
CA ASN A 129 10.31 -12.25 13.18
C ASN A 129 10.56 -13.33 12.11
N PRO A 130 10.19 -13.10 10.86
CA PRO A 130 10.35 -14.10 9.78
C PRO A 130 11.81 -14.29 9.33
N THR A 131 12.74 -13.47 9.83
CA THR A 131 14.15 -13.48 9.37
C THR A 131 15.02 -14.49 10.07
N SER A 132 14.51 -15.24 11.07
CA SER A 132 15.29 -16.19 11.90
C SER A 132 16.50 -15.60 12.62
N ARG A 133 16.67 -14.26 12.63
CA ARG A 133 17.74 -13.61 13.38
C ARG A 133 17.42 -13.61 14.86
N ALA A 134 18.45 -13.80 15.68
CA ALA A 134 18.31 -13.60 17.12
C ALA A 134 18.03 -12.13 17.40
N ILE A 135 16.80 -11.83 17.84
CA ILE A 135 16.33 -10.48 18.13
C ILE A 135 15.84 -10.45 19.57
N SER A 136 16.23 -9.42 20.30
CA SER A 136 15.77 -9.22 21.68
C SER A 136 14.41 -8.54 21.71
N PRO A 137 13.50 -8.95 22.63
CA PRO A 137 12.27 -8.21 22.90
C PRO A 137 12.58 -6.73 23.19
N GLY A 138 11.72 -5.81 22.67
CA GLY A 138 11.92 -4.39 22.83
C GLY A 138 12.81 -3.70 21.77
N GLN A 139 13.48 -4.46 20.93
CA GLN A 139 14.18 -3.91 19.78
C GLN A 139 13.19 -3.41 18.72
N VAL A 140 13.46 -2.28 18.07
CA VAL A 140 12.59 -1.68 17.06
C VAL A 140 12.52 -2.57 15.80
N ARG A 141 11.31 -2.79 15.27
CA ARG A 141 11.06 -3.62 14.08
C ARG A 141 11.34 -2.88 12.77
N ALA A 142 10.89 -1.63 12.67
CA ALA A 142 11.05 -0.81 11.47
C ALA A 142 12.20 0.18 11.59
N SER A 143 12.68 0.67 10.45
CA SER A 143 13.65 1.75 10.44
C SER A 143 12.98 3.07 10.88
N PRO A 144 13.50 3.76 11.90
CA PRO A 144 12.94 5.03 12.34
C PRO A 144 13.10 6.16 11.32
N THR A 145 13.89 5.97 10.28
CA THR A 145 14.22 7.00 9.29
C THR A 145 13.21 7.10 8.14
N ASN A 146 12.28 6.16 8.00
CA ASN A 146 11.32 6.16 6.90
C ASN A 146 9.96 5.57 7.31
N PRO A 147 9.18 6.31 8.13
CA PRO A 147 8.01 5.77 8.83
C PRO A 147 6.74 5.72 7.96
N SER A 148 6.84 5.49 6.66
CA SER A 148 5.65 5.40 5.80
C SER A 148 5.89 4.54 4.58
N ASP A 149 4.94 3.66 4.31
CA ASP A 149 4.97 2.76 3.18
C ASP A 149 4.76 3.48 1.85
N LYS A 150 5.40 2.94 0.82
CA LYS A 150 5.35 3.46 -0.54
C LYS A 150 5.10 2.32 -1.51
N TYR A 151 4.31 2.60 -2.54
CA TYR A 151 4.12 1.63 -3.60
C TYR A 151 4.02 2.31 -4.97
N ILE A 152 4.27 1.53 -5.99
CA ILE A 152 4.20 1.95 -7.38
C ILE A 152 3.09 1.15 -8.06
N ASN A 153 2.31 1.84 -8.86
CA ASN A 153 1.30 1.24 -9.71
C ASN A 153 1.61 1.57 -11.16
N PHE A 154 1.58 0.54 -12.00
CA PHE A 154 1.67 0.67 -13.45
C PHE A 154 0.47 -0.03 -14.07
N GLY A 155 -0.13 0.59 -15.08
CA GLY A 155 -1.27 0.00 -15.76
C GLY A 155 -1.48 0.51 -17.17
N VAL A 156 -2.29 -0.22 -17.91
CA VAL A 156 -2.82 0.16 -19.21
C VAL A 156 -4.30 0.48 -19.07
N PHE A 157 -4.79 1.41 -19.85
CA PHE A 157 -6.20 1.76 -19.84
C PHE A 157 -6.74 1.99 -21.24
N TYR A 158 -8.04 1.76 -21.38
CA TYR A 158 -8.84 2.17 -22.51
C TYR A 158 -9.87 3.17 -22.01
N SER A 159 -10.10 4.24 -22.73
CA SER A 159 -11.15 5.19 -22.42
C SER A 159 -11.99 5.52 -23.64
N ARG A 160 -13.31 5.64 -23.41
CA ARG A 160 -14.28 6.04 -24.43
C ARG A 160 -15.05 7.28 -23.95
N ARG A 161 -15.10 8.30 -24.78
CA ARG A 161 -15.95 9.47 -24.55
C ARG A 161 -17.39 9.09 -24.93
N LEU A 162 -18.33 9.18 -23.98
CA LEU A 162 -19.72 8.81 -24.19
C LEU A 162 -20.57 9.93 -24.79
N PHE A 163 -20.17 11.18 -24.58
CA PHE A 163 -20.93 12.35 -25.06
C PHE A 163 -20.01 13.34 -25.80
N LYS A 164 -20.65 14.15 -26.67
CA LYS A 164 -19.97 15.25 -27.41
C LYS A 164 -19.74 16.46 -26.53
#